data_fee596e103b3002042965b0e5054b156
#
_entry.id   fee596e103b3002042965b0e5054b156
#
_cell.length_a   1.000
_cell.length_b   1.000
_cell.length_c   1.000
_cell.angle_alpha   90.00
_cell.angle_beta   90.00
_cell.angle_gamma   90.00
#
_symmetry.space_group_name_H-M   'P 1'
#
loop_
_entity.id
_entity.type
_entity.pdbx_description
1 polymer ?
#
loop_
_entity_poly.entity_id
_entity_poly.type
_entity_poly.pdbx_seq_one_letter_code
_entity_poly.pdbx_strand_id
1 'polypeptide(L)'
;MRAKLLIVENEAIVALNIQKRLEGLGYSIVANVSSGEKAIDAAIETNPDLVLMDIKLEGKVDGIEAAAQIRSRFQIPVVYLTAYTNDETLNRAKLTEPYGYILKPFEARDLATTIEIALYKHQMEQQLREREQWLATTLKSIGDAVITTDSQGLVTFMNPVAEALTCWKQEEVLGNDLTKVFQTINETTREVVESPVALALKEGITVGLENHTLLITKDGTEIPIDDSAAPIKNDVGKIIGAVLVFHNNIEQQQLETLLQKRNEQLEASLAESAEQLRQAKEQLRQLNEQLRVEIAQRQRLERELRLALEEE
;
A
#
# COMPACT_ATOMS: atom_id res chain seq x y z
N MET A 1 1.54 -11.29 -29.93
CA MET A 1 0.40 -10.76 -30.73
C MET A 1 0.96 -9.72 -31.69
N ARG A 2 0.33 -9.57 -32.86
CA ARG A 2 0.73 -8.51 -33.81
C ARG A 2 0.16 -7.20 -33.33
N ALA A 3 0.97 -6.13 -33.23
CA ALA A 3 0.49 -4.83 -32.79
C ALA A 3 -0.58 -4.27 -33.76
N LYS A 4 -1.63 -3.70 -33.21
CA LYS A 4 -2.77 -3.12 -33.92
C LYS A 4 -2.50 -1.64 -34.18
N LEU A 5 -2.51 -1.23 -35.42
CA LEU A 5 -2.21 0.14 -35.81
C LEU A 5 -3.44 0.81 -36.47
N LEU A 6 -3.69 2.05 -36.07
CA LEU A 6 -4.64 2.95 -36.73
C LEU A 6 -3.85 3.91 -37.64
N ILE A 7 -4.24 4.01 -38.91
CA ILE A 7 -3.64 4.94 -39.86
C ILE A 7 -4.60 6.11 -40.07
N VAL A 8 -4.10 7.33 -39.94
CA VAL A 8 -4.86 8.58 -40.20
C VAL A 8 -4.11 9.40 -41.23
N GLU A 9 -4.64 9.38 -42.46
CA GLU A 9 -4.00 9.98 -43.60
C GLU A 9 -5.09 10.40 -44.63
N ASN A 10 -5.10 11.66 -45.02
CA ASN A 10 -6.12 12.18 -45.98
C ASN A 10 -5.85 11.79 -47.43
N GLU A 11 -4.60 11.51 -47.79
CA GLU A 11 -4.25 11.08 -49.14
C GLU A 11 -4.41 9.54 -49.25
N ALA A 12 -5.47 9.07 -49.92
CA ALA A 12 -5.80 7.65 -50.04
C ALA A 12 -4.66 6.78 -50.62
N ILE A 13 -3.87 7.31 -51.55
CA ILE A 13 -2.73 6.59 -52.13
C ILE A 13 -1.60 6.42 -51.11
N VAL A 14 -1.33 7.45 -50.30
CA VAL A 14 -0.31 7.40 -49.23
C VAL A 14 -0.75 6.44 -48.13
N ALA A 15 -2.00 6.53 -47.71
CA ALA A 15 -2.61 5.67 -46.72
C ALA A 15 -2.51 4.17 -47.09
N LEU A 16 -2.86 3.83 -48.36
CA LEU A 16 -2.77 2.47 -48.89
C LEU A 16 -1.32 1.96 -48.98
N ASN A 17 -0.39 2.86 -49.32
CA ASN A 17 1.05 2.51 -49.37
C ASN A 17 1.57 2.20 -47.94
N ILE A 18 1.24 3.03 -46.94
CA ILE A 18 1.56 2.82 -45.54
C ILE A 18 1.00 1.47 -45.07
N GLN A 19 -0.29 1.22 -45.34
CA GLN A 19 -0.96 -0.02 -44.94
C GLN A 19 -0.24 -1.26 -45.48
N LYS A 20 0.02 -1.30 -46.80
CA LYS A 20 0.69 -2.44 -47.43
C LYS A 20 2.09 -2.69 -46.86
N ARG A 21 2.87 -1.62 -46.58
CA ARG A 21 4.20 -1.74 -45.97
C ARG A 21 4.12 -2.30 -44.56
N LEU A 22 3.20 -1.82 -43.75
CA LEU A 22 3.02 -2.25 -42.36
C LEU A 22 2.48 -3.67 -42.26
N GLU A 23 1.54 -4.07 -43.10
CA GLU A 23 1.07 -5.46 -43.20
C GLU A 23 2.21 -6.39 -43.63
N GLY A 24 3.06 -5.97 -44.57
CA GLY A 24 4.27 -6.70 -44.99
C GLY A 24 5.30 -6.86 -43.87
N LEU A 25 5.35 -5.93 -42.91
CA LEU A 25 6.17 -5.98 -41.72
C LEU A 25 5.52 -6.79 -40.56
N GLY A 26 4.28 -7.24 -40.76
CA GLY A 26 3.59 -8.10 -39.79
C GLY A 26 2.68 -7.36 -38.79
N TYR A 27 2.47 -6.06 -38.95
CA TYR A 27 1.49 -5.30 -38.14
C TYR A 27 0.05 -5.59 -38.61
N SER A 28 -0.91 -5.38 -37.71
CA SER A 28 -2.35 -5.49 -38.01
C SER A 28 -2.95 -4.07 -38.12
N ILE A 29 -3.47 -3.73 -39.28
CA ILE A 29 -4.13 -2.43 -39.47
C ILE A 29 -5.61 -2.60 -39.11
N VAL A 30 -6.04 -1.90 -38.08
CA VAL A 30 -7.41 -2.01 -37.55
C VAL A 30 -8.38 -1.02 -38.20
N ALA A 31 -7.89 0.14 -38.63
CA ALA A 31 -8.63 1.09 -39.41
C ALA A 31 -7.68 2.00 -40.21
N ASN A 32 -8.22 2.56 -41.30
CA ASN A 32 -7.56 3.58 -42.12
C ASN A 32 -8.58 4.68 -42.34
N VAL A 33 -8.34 5.88 -41.81
CA VAL A 33 -9.29 7.00 -41.80
C VAL A 33 -8.62 8.28 -42.28
N SER A 34 -9.43 9.22 -42.78
CA SER A 34 -8.94 10.40 -43.51
C SER A 34 -9.11 11.73 -42.75
N SER A 35 -9.70 11.73 -41.54
CA SER A 35 -9.90 12.96 -40.77
C SER A 35 -9.69 12.77 -39.30
N GLY A 36 -9.44 13.86 -38.57
CA GLY A 36 -9.21 13.85 -37.11
C GLY A 36 -10.41 13.35 -36.31
N GLU A 37 -11.63 13.72 -36.72
CA GLU A 37 -12.87 13.27 -36.10
C GLU A 37 -13.01 11.74 -36.18
N LYS A 38 -12.85 11.20 -37.42
CA LYS A 38 -12.91 9.76 -37.66
C LYS A 38 -11.79 9.01 -36.90
N ALA A 39 -10.63 9.65 -36.70
CA ALA A 39 -9.52 9.06 -35.95
C ALA A 39 -9.88 8.85 -34.47
N ILE A 40 -10.57 9.83 -33.89
CA ILE A 40 -11.02 9.72 -32.49
C ILE A 40 -12.07 8.60 -32.36
N ASP A 41 -13.06 8.54 -33.24
CA ASP A 41 -14.08 7.51 -33.26
C ASP A 41 -13.47 6.11 -33.46
N ALA A 42 -12.59 5.97 -34.45
CA ALA A 42 -11.90 4.70 -34.71
C ALA A 42 -11.00 4.26 -33.56
N ALA A 43 -10.35 5.19 -32.85
CA ALA A 43 -9.56 4.87 -31.68
C ALA A 43 -10.41 4.29 -30.53
N ILE A 44 -11.64 4.79 -30.36
CA ILE A 44 -12.61 4.25 -29.38
C ILE A 44 -13.05 2.83 -29.78
N GLU A 45 -13.43 2.64 -31.03
CA GLU A 45 -14.02 1.39 -31.50
C GLU A 45 -13.01 0.25 -31.59
N THR A 46 -11.77 0.56 -32.02
CA THR A 46 -10.78 -0.48 -32.35
C THR A 46 -9.71 -0.67 -31.31
N ASN A 47 -9.57 0.25 -30.36
CA ASN A 47 -8.53 0.27 -29.34
C ASN A 47 -7.15 -0.16 -29.88
N PRO A 48 -6.53 0.68 -30.77
CA PRO A 48 -5.25 0.35 -31.38
C PRO A 48 -4.11 0.47 -30.38
N ASP A 49 -3.02 -0.27 -30.63
CA ASP A 49 -1.80 -0.17 -29.82
C ASP A 49 -0.97 1.08 -30.14
N LEU A 50 -1.17 1.66 -31.36
CA LEU A 50 -0.52 2.90 -31.79
C LEU A 50 -1.30 3.54 -32.94
N VAL A 51 -1.26 4.86 -32.99
CA VAL A 51 -1.84 5.68 -34.09
C VAL A 51 -0.71 6.31 -34.89
N LEU A 52 -0.74 6.11 -36.21
CA LEU A 52 0.05 6.89 -37.16
C LEU A 52 -0.84 8.05 -37.68
N MET A 53 -0.46 9.28 -37.37
CA MET A 53 -1.28 10.47 -37.55
C MET A 53 -0.60 11.46 -38.48
N ASP A 54 -1.22 11.76 -39.64
CA ASP A 54 -0.76 12.92 -40.41
C ASP A 54 -1.08 14.21 -39.66
N ILE A 55 -0.12 15.12 -39.62
CA ILE A 55 -0.30 16.44 -39.02
C ILE A 55 -1.30 17.28 -39.80
N LYS A 56 -1.27 17.21 -41.14
CA LYS A 56 -2.13 17.97 -42.02
C LYS A 56 -3.33 17.17 -42.47
N LEU A 57 -4.39 17.22 -41.69
CA LEU A 57 -5.67 16.64 -42.03
C LEU A 57 -6.65 17.73 -42.46
N GLU A 58 -7.55 17.38 -43.36
CA GLU A 58 -8.69 18.21 -43.71
C GLU A 58 -9.84 17.94 -42.75
N GLY A 59 -10.53 18.99 -42.30
CA GLY A 59 -11.67 18.89 -41.40
C GLY A 59 -11.71 19.97 -40.35
N LYS A 60 -12.57 19.79 -39.35
CA LYS A 60 -12.68 20.73 -38.22
C LYS A 60 -11.61 20.47 -37.15
N VAL A 61 -11.10 19.23 -37.08
CA VAL A 61 -10.10 18.76 -36.12
C VAL A 61 -8.84 18.41 -36.91
N ASP A 62 -7.74 19.13 -36.66
CA ASP A 62 -6.44 18.83 -37.30
C ASP A 62 -5.79 17.59 -36.62
N GLY A 63 -4.71 17.07 -37.23
CA GLY A 63 -4.03 15.87 -36.69
C GLY A 63 -3.42 16.09 -35.32
N ILE A 64 -3.03 17.31 -34.95
CA ILE A 64 -2.47 17.64 -33.62
C ILE A 64 -3.57 17.63 -32.56
N GLU A 65 -4.72 18.23 -32.85
CA GLU A 65 -5.86 18.25 -31.95
C GLU A 65 -6.44 16.83 -31.73
N ALA A 66 -6.54 16.03 -32.82
CA ALA A 66 -6.97 14.64 -32.73
C ALA A 66 -6.01 13.80 -31.87
N ALA A 67 -4.70 13.96 -32.09
CA ALA A 67 -3.68 13.28 -31.31
C ALA A 67 -3.74 13.64 -29.82
N ALA A 68 -3.91 14.93 -29.49
CA ALA A 68 -4.06 15.40 -28.11
C ALA A 68 -5.27 14.74 -27.42
N GLN A 69 -6.40 14.65 -28.10
CA GLN A 69 -7.61 14.02 -27.57
C GLN A 69 -7.44 12.49 -27.40
N ILE A 70 -6.87 11.80 -28.39
CA ILE A 70 -6.62 10.36 -28.35
C ILE A 70 -5.67 10.04 -27.19
N ARG A 71 -4.60 10.80 -27.03
CA ARG A 71 -3.64 10.57 -25.98
C ARG A 71 -4.22 10.85 -24.58
N SER A 72 -4.88 11.99 -24.40
CA SER A 72 -5.41 12.37 -23.06
C SER A 72 -6.53 11.46 -22.58
N ARG A 73 -7.39 10.98 -23.50
CA ARG A 73 -8.57 10.16 -23.15
C ARG A 73 -8.29 8.67 -23.08
N PHE A 74 -7.45 8.15 -23.98
CA PHE A 74 -7.27 6.70 -24.18
C PHE A 74 -5.86 6.24 -23.89
N GLN A 75 -4.92 7.16 -23.67
CA GLN A 75 -3.50 6.84 -23.42
C GLN A 75 -2.84 6.06 -24.57
N ILE A 76 -3.36 6.17 -25.80
CA ILE A 76 -2.81 5.50 -26.97
C ILE A 76 -1.63 6.32 -27.53
N PRO A 77 -0.47 5.71 -27.80
CA PRO A 77 0.69 6.40 -28.33
C PRO A 77 0.44 6.88 -29.79
N VAL A 78 0.85 8.11 -30.07
CA VAL A 78 0.73 8.70 -31.40
C VAL A 78 2.12 8.97 -31.97
N VAL A 79 2.31 8.57 -33.23
CA VAL A 79 3.47 8.90 -34.06
C VAL A 79 3.01 9.75 -35.21
N TYR A 80 3.61 10.93 -35.37
CA TYR A 80 3.24 11.84 -36.48
C TYR A 80 3.90 11.46 -37.78
N LEU A 81 3.12 11.55 -38.85
CA LEU A 81 3.59 11.57 -40.23
C LEU A 81 3.67 13.03 -40.65
N THR A 82 4.80 13.51 -41.13
CA THR A 82 4.97 14.93 -41.47
C THR A 82 5.80 15.14 -42.74
N ALA A 83 5.33 15.98 -43.64
CA ALA A 83 6.20 16.63 -44.61
C ALA A 83 6.88 17.79 -43.89
N TYR A 84 8.08 18.18 -44.28
CA TYR A 84 8.85 19.30 -43.69
C TYR A 84 7.92 20.49 -43.41
N THR A 85 7.52 20.70 -42.15
CA THR A 85 6.60 21.75 -41.72
C THR A 85 7.36 22.87 -41.04
N ASN A 86 6.80 24.07 -41.04
CA ASN A 86 7.35 25.21 -40.36
C ASN A 86 7.50 24.95 -38.83
N ASP A 87 8.40 25.68 -38.17
CA ASP A 87 8.71 25.53 -36.77
C ASP A 87 7.47 25.69 -35.86
N GLU A 88 6.46 26.47 -36.28
CA GLU A 88 5.24 26.68 -35.49
C GLU A 88 4.41 25.40 -35.37
N THR A 89 4.19 24.69 -36.48
CA THR A 89 3.46 23.40 -36.48
C THR A 89 4.20 22.34 -35.68
N LEU A 90 5.54 22.29 -35.78
CA LEU A 90 6.36 21.37 -35.03
C LEU A 90 6.31 21.66 -33.50
N ASN A 91 6.28 22.93 -33.12
CA ASN A 91 6.14 23.34 -31.73
C ASN A 91 4.78 22.99 -31.17
N ARG A 92 3.68 23.16 -31.92
CA ARG A 92 2.35 22.68 -31.54
C ARG A 92 2.33 21.15 -31.33
N ALA A 93 2.90 20.41 -32.31
CA ALA A 93 2.96 18.95 -32.22
C ALA A 93 3.79 18.45 -31.03
N LYS A 94 4.87 19.14 -30.66
CA LYS A 94 5.67 18.81 -29.46
C LYS A 94 4.86 18.90 -28.15
N LEU A 95 3.94 19.85 -28.05
CA LEU A 95 3.10 20.03 -26.85
C LEU A 95 2.17 18.83 -26.59
N THR A 96 1.87 18.03 -27.62
CA THR A 96 1.10 16.78 -27.45
C THR A 96 1.96 15.61 -27.01
N GLU A 97 3.27 15.83 -26.79
CA GLU A 97 4.27 14.83 -26.36
C GLU A 97 4.18 13.52 -27.17
N PRO A 98 4.35 13.55 -28.49
CA PRO A 98 4.22 12.36 -29.33
C PRO A 98 5.34 11.37 -29.06
N TYR A 99 5.11 10.12 -29.41
CA TYR A 99 6.10 9.07 -29.27
C TYR A 99 7.14 9.02 -30.40
N GLY A 100 6.91 9.76 -31.48
CA GLY A 100 7.84 9.89 -32.58
C GLY A 100 7.31 10.73 -33.76
N TYR A 101 8.20 10.96 -34.71
CA TYR A 101 7.91 11.65 -35.98
C TYR A 101 8.51 10.84 -37.10
N ILE A 102 7.79 10.73 -38.21
CA ILE A 102 8.23 10.11 -39.47
C ILE A 102 8.14 11.17 -40.57
N LEU A 103 9.27 11.48 -41.16
CA LEU A 103 9.34 12.46 -42.23
C LEU A 103 8.95 11.83 -43.56
N LYS A 104 8.04 12.48 -44.31
CA LYS A 104 7.70 12.14 -45.69
C LYS A 104 8.74 12.75 -46.65
N PRO A 105 9.28 12.01 -47.66
CA PRO A 105 9.01 10.60 -47.97
C PRO A 105 9.79 9.66 -47.04
N PHE A 106 9.19 8.54 -46.64
CA PHE A 106 9.74 7.55 -45.71
C PHE A 106 9.89 6.17 -46.36
N GLU A 107 10.82 5.39 -45.85
CA GLU A 107 11.00 3.99 -46.20
C GLU A 107 10.27 3.06 -45.18
N ALA A 108 10.12 1.77 -45.57
CA ALA A 108 9.51 0.77 -44.69
C ALA A 108 10.30 0.60 -43.37
N ARG A 109 11.62 0.80 -43.42
CA ARG A 109 12.51 0.71 -42.23
C ARG A 109 12.26 1.86 -41.25
N ASP A 110 12.00 3.08 -41.75
CA ASP A 110 11.73 4.25 -40.92
C ASP A 110 10.43 4.06 -40.13
N LEU A 111 9.38 3.54 -40.82
CA LEU A 111 8.11 3.16 -40.20
C LEU A 111 8.33 2.13 -39.11
N ALA A 112 9.00 1.00 -39.41
CA ALA A 112 9.22 -0.08 -38.48
C ALA A 112 9.98 0.39 -37.21
N THR A 113 11.12 1.07 -37.42
CA THR A 113 11.99 1.50 -36.31
C THR A 113 11.25 2.48 -35.39
N THR A 114 10.54 3.47 -35.98
CA THR A 114 9.83 4.48 -35.17
C THR A 114 8.66 3.86 -34.41
N ILE A 115 7.90 2.95 -35.04
CA ILE A 115 6.79 2.25 -34.40
C ILE A 115 7.29 1.36 -33.26
N GLU A 116 8.36 0.58 -33.47
CA GLU A 116 8.94 -0.28 -32.43
C GLU A 116 9.41 0.53 -31.22
N ILE A 117 10.12 1.64 -31.45
CA ILE A 117 10.56 2.55 -30.38
C ILE A 117 9.37 3.14 -29.64
N ALA A 118 8.33 3.60 -30.37
CA ALA A 118 7.14 4.19 -29.79
C ALA A 118 6.37 3.19 -28.92
N LEU A 119 6.16 1.97 -29.40
CA LEU A 119 5.49 0.91 -28.66
C LEU A 119 6.29 0.50 -27.42
N TYR A 120 7.60 0.35 -27.54
CA TYR A 120 8.49 0.02 -26.43
C TYR A 120 8.45 1.12 -25.34
N LYS A 121 8.60 2.39 -25.75
CA LYS A 121 8.53 3.53 -24.82
C LYS A 121 7.20 3.57 -24.10
N HIS A 122 6.09 3.41 -24.82
CA HIS A 122 4.76 3.37 -24.23
C HIS A 122 4.59 2.22 -23.22
N GLN A 123 5.07 1.03 -23.57
CA GLN A 123 5.04 -0.12 -22.67
C GLN A 123 5.84 0.13 -21.38
N MET A 124 7.01 0.74 -21.48
CA MET A 124 7.83 1.08 -20.30
C MET A 124 7.15 2.13 -19.40
N GLU A 125 6.53 3.14 -20.00
CA GLU A 125 5.77 4.16 -19.25
C GLU A 125 4.55 3.54 -18.54
N GLN A 126 3.83 2.63 -19.20
CA GLN A 126 2.72 1.90 -18.57
C GLN A 126 3.19 1.02 -17.40
N GLN A 127 4.26 0.24 -17.59
CA GLN A 127 4.81 -0.58 -16.51
C GLN A 127 5.26 0.25 -15.31
N LEU A 128 5.85 1.42 -15.55
CA LEU A 128 6.24 2.33 -14.48
C LEU A 128 5.01 2.84 -13.70
N ARG A 129 3.98 3.30 -14.41
CA ARG A 129 2.72 3.76 -13.80
C ARG A 129 2.02 2.65 -13.00
N GLU A 130 1.96 1.45 -13.56
CA GLU A 130 1.35 0.29 -12.87
C GLU A 130 2.11 -0.04 -11.58
N ARG A 131 3.45 0.01 -11.60
CA ARG A 131 4.27 -0.21 -10.41
C ARG A 131 4.06 0.88 -9.36
N GLU A 132 4.03 2.14 -9.77
CA GLU A 132 3.75 3.27 -8.87
C GLU A 132 2.36 3.16 -8.24
N GLN A 133 1.33 2.86 -9.04
CA GLN A 133 -0.03 2.65 -8.56
C GLN A 133 -0.13 1.44 -7.62
N TRP A 134 0.55 0.35 -7.96
CA TRP A 134 0.59 -0.84 -7.12
C TRP A 134 1.23 -0.54 -5.76
N LEU A 135 2.38 0.14 -5.74
CA LEU A 135 3.04 0.57 -4.50
C LEU A 135 2.14 1.49 -3.67
N ALA A 136 1.56 2.52 -4.30
CA ALA A 136 0.65 3.45 -3.63
C ALA A 136 -0.59 2.73 -3.06
N THR A 137 -1.17 1.78 -3.81
CA THR A 137 -2.33 1.01 -3.36
C THR A 137 -1.95 0.06 -2.23
N THR A 138 -0.79 -0.58 -2.31
CA THR A 138 -0.27 -1.45 -1.25
C THR A 138 -0.09 -0.67 0.05
N LEU A 139 0.56 0.50 0.00
CA LEU A 139 0.74 1.37 1.16
C LEU A 139 -0.58 1.89 1.74
N LYS A 140 -1.60 2.11 0.90
CA LYS A 140 -2.97 2.48 1.35
C LYS A 140 -3.72 1.32 1.98
N SER A 141 -3.44 0.08 1.55
CA SER A 141 -4.13 -1.13 2.03
C SER A 141 -3.56 -1.63 3.36
N ILE A 142 -2.35 -1.23 3.71
CA ILE A 142 -1.76 -1.45 5.02
C ILE A 142 -2.49 -0.51 5.97
N GLY A 143 -3.13 -1.08 7.01
CA GLY A 143 -3.85 -0.32 8.03
C GLY A 143 -2.95 0.59 8.88
N ASP A 144 -1.65 0.56 8.64
CA ASP A 144 -0.64 1.34 9.34
C ASP A 144 -0.38 2.68 8.65
N ALA A 145 -0.09 3.68 9.45
CA ALA A 145 0.38 4.97 8.99
C ALA A 145 1.84 4.89 8.53
N VAL A 146 2.12 5.47 7.37
CA VAL A 146 3.47 5.49 6.79
C VAL A 146 3.86 6.90 6.42
N ILE A 147 5.03 7.33 6.90
CA ILE A 147 5.69 8.58 6.51
C ILE A 147 7.11 8.24 6.04
N THR A 148 7.56 8.83 4.94
CA THR A 148 8.96 8.74 4.52
C THR A 148 9.63 10.09 4.56
N THR A 149 10.93 10.09 4.80
CA THR A 149 11.77 11.29 4.79
C THR A 149 12.95 11.12 3.87
N ASP A 150 13.57 12.23 3.50
CA ASP A 150 14.89 12.24 2.92
C ASP A 150 15.99 12.04 3.99
N SER A 151 17.25 12.11 3.57
CA SER A 151 18.41 11.98 4.45
C SER A 151 18.60 13.13 5.46
N GLN A 152 17.83 14.21 5.33
CA GLN A 152 17.82 15.35 6.25
C GLN A 152 16.63 15.31 7.22
N GLY A 153 15.74 14.32 7.11
CA GLY A 153 14.54 14.18 7.93
C GLY A 153 13.35 15.01 7.42
N LEU A 154 13.43 15.55 6.18
CA LEU A 154 12.32 16.26 5.56
C LEU A 154 11.32 15.26 4.96
N VAL A 155 10.02 15.46 5.20
CA VAL A 155 8.95 14.58 4.74
C VAL A 155 8.91 14.55 3.21
N THR A 156 8.98 13.35 2.63
CA THR A 156 8.89 13.10 1.18
C THR A 156 7.59 12.41 0.77
N PHE A 157 6.93 11.72 1.69
CA PHE A 157 5.64 11.04 1.44
C PHE A 157 4.91 10.80 2.76
N MET A 158 3.58 10.82 2.70
CA MET A 158 2.66 10.46 3.78
C MET A 158 1.46 9.72 3.20
N ASN A 159 1.11 8.55 3.73
CA ASN A 159 -0.08 7.84 3.27
C ASN A 159 -1.36 8.38 3.93
N PRO A 160 -2.57 8.07 3.38
CA PRO A 160 -3.82 8.56 3.93
C PRO A 160 -4.10 8.13 5.38
N VAL A 161 -3.54 7.00 5.84
CA VAL A 161 -3.68 6.55 7.22
C VAL A 161 -2.89 7.46 8.15
N ALA A 162 -1.66 7.84 7.76
CA ALA A 162 -0.85 8.80 8.50
C ALA A 162 -1.52 10.19 8.52
N GLU A 163 -2.13 10.63 7.41
CA GLU A 163 -2.93 11.88 7.40
C GLU A 163 -4.08 11.84 8.42
N ALA A 164 -4.80 10.71 8.47
CA ALA A 164 -5.92 10.55 9.40
C ALA A 164 -5.47 10.53 10.86
N LEU A 165 -4.35 9.84 11.17
CA LEU A 165 -3.86 9.73 12.54
C LEU A 165 -3.16 10.99 13.03
N THR A 166 -2.45 11.72 12.16
CA THR A 166 -1.73 12.94 12.55
C THR A 166 -2.58 14.22 12.44
N CYS A 167 -3.71 14.15 11.72
CA CYS A 167 -4.53 15.31 11.32
C CYS A 167 -3.78 16.32 10.42
N TRP A 168 -2.66 15.91 9.81
CA TRP A 168 -1.94 16.68 8.81
C TRP A 168 -2.25 16.17 7.41
N LYS A 169 -2.25 17.06 6.40
CA LYS A 169 -2.34 16.66 5.00
C LYS A 169 -0.96 16.56 4.37
N GLN A 170 -0.77 15.57 3.49
CA GLN A 170 0.51 15.38 2.80
C GLN A 170 0.99 16.67 2.13
N GLU A 171 0.09 17.39 1.45
CA GLU A 171 0.42 18.63 0.74
C GLU A 171 0.97 19.73 1.66
N GLU A 172 0.58 19.74 2.94
CA GLU A 172 1.03 20.73 3.94
C GLU A 172 2.40 20.38 4.53
N VAL A 173 2.75 19.10 4.51
CA VAL A 173 3.95 18.61 5.25
C VAL A 173 5.11 18.24 4.34
N LEU A 174 4.91 18.09 3.03
CA LEU A 174 5.99 17.82 2.08
C LEU A 174 7.11 18.86 2.19
N GLY A 175 8.37 18.38 2.34
CA GLY A 175 9.54 19.22 2.52
C GLY A 175 9.69 19.86 3.90
N ASN A 176 8.76 19.63 4.83
CA ASN A 176 8.89 20.07 6.22
C ASN A 176 9.63 19.02 7.06
N ASP A 177 10.23 19.47 8.14
CA ASP A 177 10.88 18.59 9.11
C ASP A 177 9.82 17.69 9.79
N LEU A 178 10.11 16.38 9.84
CA LEU A 178 9.21 15.40 10.43
C LEU A 178 8.89 15.70 11.91
N THR A 179 9.80 16.27 12.65
CA THR A 179 9.60 16.61 14.08
C THR A 179 8.46 17.59 14.33
N LYS A 180 8.03 18.35 13.31
CA LYS A 180 6.86 19.22 13.39
C LYS A 180 5.55 18.48 13.20
N VAL A 181 5.60 17.36 12.49
CA VAL A 181 4.41 16.59 12.07
C VAL A 181 4.19 15.40 13.01
N PHE A 182 5.26 14.78 13.44
CA PHE A 182 5.26 13.60 14.31
C PHE A 182 5.93 13.95 15.64
N GLN A 183 5.11 14.41 16.57
CA GLN A 183 5.52 14.75 17.93
C GLN A 183 5.06 13.66 18.88
N THR A 184 5.99 13.06 19.61
CA THR A 184 5.70 11.97 20.52
C THR A 184 6.15 12.30 21.93
N ILE A 185 5.36 11.87 22.91
CA ILE A 185 5.65 11.97 24.34
C ILE A 185 5.49 10.63 25.01
N ASN A 186 6.22 10.42 26.09
CA ASN A 186 5.98 9.25 26.95
C ASN A 186 4.69 9.44 27.76
N GLU A 187 3.82 8.44 27.78
CA GLU A 187 2.51 8.48 28.44
C GLU A 187 2.63 8.74 29.95
N THR A 188 3.65 8.16 30.61
CA THR A 188 3.84 8.23 32.07
C THR A 188 4.64 9.45 32.49
N THR A 189 5.80 9.71 31.85
CA THR A 189 6.70 10.81 32.25
C THR A 189 6.35 12.14 31.62
N ARG A 190 5.55 12.12 30.53
CA ARG A 190 5.16 13.28 29.74
C ARG A 190 6.36 14.01 29.08
N GLU A 191 7.52 13.38 29.06
CA GLU A 191 8.70 13.89 28.39
C GLU A 191 8.62 13.64 26.89
N VAL A 192 9.20 14.54 26.11
CA VAL A 192 9.29 14.38 24.65
C VAL A 192 10.22 13.21 24.32
N VAL A 193 9.76 12.30 23.50
CA VAL A 193 10.56 11.13 23.06
C VAL A 193 11.39 11.53 21.83
N GLU A 194 12.65 11.08 21.79
CA GLU A 194 13.50 11.32 20.63
C GLU A 194 12.93 10.65 19.37
N SER A 195 12.93 11.36 18.24
CA SER A 195 12.37 10.85 16.99
C SER A 195 13.07 9.55 16.54
N PRO A 196 12.34 8.44 16.34
CA PRO A 196 12.91 7.18 15.86
C PRO A 196 13.54 7.33 14.48
N VAL A 197 13.05 8.26 13.66
CA VAL A 197 13.62 8.57 12.35
C VAL A 197 15.00 9.22 12.50
N ALA A 198 15.19 10.14 13.45
CA ALA A 198 16.49 10.75 13.69
C ALA A 198 17.53 9.70 14.10
N LEU A 199 17.14 8.76 14.95
CA LEU A 199 17.98 7.62 15.34
C LEU A 199 18.28 6.69 14.16
N ALA A 200 17.26 6.32 13.36
CA ALA A 200 17.43 5.45 12.19
C ALA A 200 18.36 6.07 11.14
N LEU A 201 18.25 7.38 10.89
CA LEU A 201 19.14 8.10 9.98
C LEU A 201 20.60 8.18 10.50
N LYS A 202 20.78 8.34 11.82
CA LYS A 202 22.08 8.47 12.46
C LYS A 202 22.81 7.13 12.58
N GLU A 203 22.10 6.11 13.04
CA GLU A 203 22.70 4.81 13.37
C GLU A 203 22.63 3.81 12.20
N GLY A 204 21.74 4.05 11.24
CA GLY A 204 21.58 3.20 10.05
C GLY A 204 20.93 1.83 10.34
N ILE A 205 20.21 1.72 11.45
CA ILE A 205 19.49 0.51 11.91
C ILE A 205 18.01 0.81 12.06
N THR A 206 17.20 -0.24 12.13
CA THR A 206 15.78 -0.12 12.46
C THR A 206 15.63 0.16 13.95
N VAL A 207 14.82 1.14 14.30
CA VAL A 207 14.54 1.57 15.67
C VAL A 207 13.03 1.55 15.88
N GLY A 208 12.57 0.92 16.97
CA GLY A 208 11.19 1.03 17.46
C GLY A 208 11.20 1.83 18.77
N LEU A 209 10.17 2.60 19.03
CA LEU A 209 9.99 3.22 20.34
C LEU A 209 9.46 2.19 21.34
N GLU A 210 9.74 2.45 22.62
CA GLU A 210 9.22 1.64 23.71
C GLU A 210 7.68 1.78 23.81
N ASN A 211 7.01 0.77 24.36
CA ASN A 211 5.59 0.81 24.71
C ASN A 211 5.28 2.06 25.55
N HIS A 212 4.06 2.60 25.44
CA HIS A 212 3.57 3.81 26.12
C HIS A 212 3.97 5.15 25.47
N THR A 213 4.01 5.19 24.15
CA THR A 213 4.22 6.43 23.39
C THR A 213 2.88 7.02 22.94
N LEU A 214 2.69 8.32 23.18
CA LEU A 214 1.55 9.09 22.70
C LEU A 214 1.98 10.00 21.55
N LEU A 215 1.26 9.93 20.44
CA LEU A 215 1.36 10.88 19.34
C LEU A 215 0.50 12.11 19.65
N ILE A 216 1.07 13.30 19.53
CA ILE A 216 0.32 14.56 19.58
C ILE A 216 -0.06 14.95 18.15
N THR A 217 -1.35 14.96 17.86
CA THR A 217 -1.91 15.33 16.57
C THR A 217 -1.88 16.85 16.34
N LYS A 218 -2.14 17.31 15.11
CA LYS A 218 -2.20 18.75 14.77
C LYS A 218 -3.18 19.55 15.61
N ASP A 219 -4.30 18.95 16.02
CA ASP A 219 -5.34 19.55 16.86
C ASP A 219 -5.09 19.40 18.37
N GLY A 220 -3.98 18.77 18.76
CA GLY A 220 -3.59 18.58 20.15
C GLY A 220 -4.19 17.32 20.80
N THR A 221 -4.87 16.46 20.05
CA THR A 221 -5.35 15.17 20.55
C THR A 221 -4.17 14.22 20.78
N GLU A 222 -4.21 13.44 21.85
CA GLU A 222 -3.21 12.43 22.18
C GLU A 222 -3.72 11.06 21.77
N ILE A 223 -2.92 10.33 20.99
CA ILE A 223 -3.25 9.00 20.48
C ILE A 223 -2.12 8.03 20.88
N PRO A 224 -2.42 6.95 21.62
CA PRO A 224 -1.42 5.92 21.88
C PRO A 224 -1.06 5.20 20.59
N ILE A 225 0.24 5.12 20.32
CA ILE A 225 0.78 4.50 19.10
C ILE A 225 1.90 3.53 19.43
N ASP A 226 2.05 2.54 18.56
CA ASP A 226 3.29 1.81 18.38
C ASP A 226 3.93 2.27 17.08
N ASP A 227 5.25 2.46 17.07
CA ASP A 227 5.96 2.94 15.91
C ASP A 227 7.30 2.23 15.68
N SER A 228 7.76 2.32 14.47
CA SER A 228 9.05 1.81 14.04
C SER A 228 9.60 2.66 12.89
N ALA A 229 10.87 2.99 12.94
CA ALA A 229 11.57 3.66 11.85
C ALA A 229 12.72 2.81 11.32
N ALA A 230 12.88 2.80 10.01
CA ALA A 230 13.97 2.09 9.34
C ALA A 230 14.65 2.98 8.28
N PRO A 231 15.98 2.89 8.11
CA PRO A 231 16.68 3.66 7.09
C PRO A 231 16.40 3.10 5.69
N ILE A 232 16.17 3.99 4.73
CA ILE A 232 16.09 3.67 3.30
C ILE A 232 17.50 3.79 2.72
N LYS A 233 18.04 2.69 2.17
CA LYS A 233 19.39 2.64 1.59
C LYS A 233 19.29 2.41 0.09
N ASN A 234 20.16 3.07 -0.66
CA ASN A 234 20.33 2.82 -2.10
C ASN A 234 21.17 1.54 -2.33
N ASP A 235 21.33 1.16 -3.61
CA ASP A 235 22.07 -0.06 -4.02
C ASP A 235 23.53 -0.10 -3.57
N VAL A 236 24.11 1.06 -3.22
CA VAL A 236 25.49 1.20 -2.71
C VAL A 236 25.53 1.18 -1.18
N GLY A 237 24.39 1.02 -0.50
CA GLY A 237 24.28 1.00 0.95
C GLY A 237 24.25 2.37 1.63
N LYS A 238 24.23 3.47 0.85
CA LYS A 238 24.15 4.84 1.39
C LYS A 238 22.71 5.12 1.82
N ILE A 239 22.53 5.68 3.02
CA ILE A 239 21.22 6.14 3.52
C ILE A 239 20.77 7.33 2.68
N ILE A 240 19.60 7.21 2.08
CA ILE A 240 18.94 8.22 1.25
C ILE A 240 17.68 8.78 1.90
N GLY A 241 17.23 8.19 3.02
CA GLY A 241 16.06 8.59 3.76
C GLY A 241 15.72 7.59 4.86
N ALA A 242 14.55 7.76 5.45
CA ALA A 242 13.98 6.80 6.40
C ALA A 242 12.48 6.61 6.15
N VAL A 243 11.97 5.47 6.57
CA VAL A 243 10.53 5.17 6.65
C VAL A 243 10.13 5.05 8.10
N LEU A 244 9.05 5.73 8.47
CA LEU A 244 8.37 5.63 9.76
C LEU A 244 7.04 4.93 9.52
N VAL A 245 6.78 3.88 10.29
CA VAL A 245 5.52 3.15 10.30
C VAL A 245 4.95 3.22 11.71
N PHE A 246 3.69 3.56 11.85
CA PHE A 246 3.03 3.61 13.16
C PHE A 246 1.54 3.27 13.05
N HIS A 247 0.97 2.76 14.12
CA HIS A 247 -0.45 2.44 14.19
C HIS A 247 -1.03 2.79 15.56
N ASN A 248 -2.33 3.04 15.57
CA ASN A 248 -3.08 3.27 16.80
C ASN A 248 -3.25 1.95 17.56
N ASN A 249 -2.81 1.92 18.82
CA ASN A 249 -2.89 0.71 19.65
C ASN A 249 -3.97 0.77 20.77
N ILE A 250 -4.93 1.71 20.67
CA ILE A 250 -6.03 1.87 21.64
C ILE A 250 -6.76 0.53 21.88
N GLU A 251 -7.13 -0.17 20.82
CA GLU A 251 -7.86 -1.44 20.95
C GLU A 251 -7.02 -2.51 21.63
N GLN A 252 -5.74 -2.59 21.31
CA GLN A 252 -4.81 -3.53 21.93
C GLN A 252 -4.62 -3.23 23.40
N GLN A 253 -4.39 -1.98 23.79
CA GLN A 253 -4.26 -1.57 25.20
C GLN A 253 -5.54 -1.84 26.00
N GLN A 254 -6.71 -1.60 25.41
CA GLN A 254 -7.99 -1.92 26.05
C GLN A 254 -8.14 -3.43 26.29
N LEU A 255 -7.75 -4.25 25.31
CA LEU A 255 -7.79 -5.69 25.42
C LEU A 255 -6.80 -6.21 26.50
N GLU A 256 -5.58 -5.69 26.53
CA GLU A 256 -4.58 -6.04 27.54
C GLU A 256 -5.07 -5.69 28.95
N THR A 257 -5.63 -4.49 29.14
CA THR A 257 -6.21 -4.06 30.41
C THR A 257 -7.37 -4.98 30.85
N LEU A 258 -8.22 -5.38 29.90
CA LEU A 258 -9.34 -6.29 30.16
C LEU A 258 -8.84 -7.68 30.57
N LEU A 259 -7.83 -8.19 29.84
CA LEU A 259 -7.21 -9.49 30.13
C LEU A 259 -6.54 -9.49 31.51
N GLN A 260 -5.84 -8.44 31.87
CA GLN A 260 -5.20 -8.31 33.16
C GLN A 260 -6.24 -8.32 34.31
N LYS A 261 -7.31 -7.52 34.20
CA LYS A 261 -8.42 -7.54 35.17
C LYS A 261 -9.05 -8.92 35.28
N ARG A 262 -9.21 -9.62 34.15
CA ARG A 262 -9.79 -10.97 34.15
C ARG A 262 -8.87 -11.98 34.83
N ASN A 263 -7.55 -11.89 34.63
CA ASN A 263 -6.58 -12.74 35.30
C ASN A 263 -6.58 -12.51 36.82
N GLU A 264 -6.59 -11.26 37.27
CA GLU A 264 -6.68 -10.91 38.68
C GLU A 264 -7.95 -11.51 39.34
N GLN A 265 -9.11 -11.43 38.65
CA GLN A 265 -10.36 -12.04 39.12
C GLN A 265 -10.28 -13.57 39.17
N LEU A 266 -9.65 -14.20 38.19
CA LEU A 266 -9.47 -15.66 38.18
C LEU A 266 -8.54 -16.12 39.29
N GLU A 267 -7.45 -15.41 39.53
CA GLU A 267 -6.51 -15.71 40.61
C GLU A 267 -7.20 -15.60 41.99
N ALA A 268 -7.99 -14.54 42.21
CA ALA A 268 -8.77 -14.39 43.44
C ALA A 268 -9.79 -15.51 43.61
N SER A 269 -10.51 -15.92 42.58
CA SER A 269 -11.48 -17.01 42.59
C SER A 269 -10.80 -18.38 42.84
N LEU A 270 -9.64 -18.59 42.25
CA LEU A 270 -8.82 -19.78 42.48
C LEU A 270 -8.34 -19.87 43.95
N ALA A 271 -7.87 -18.76 44.54
CA ALA A 271 -7.45 -18.69 45.91
C ALA A 271 -8.61 -18.99 46.87
N GLU A 272 -9.80 -18.44 46.63
CA GLU A 272 -11.00 -18.74 47.42
C GLU A 272 -11.40 -20.21 47.30
N SER A 273 -11.43 -20.77 46.08
CA SER A 273 -11.75 -22.18 45.86
C SER A 273 -10.73 -23.13 46.55
N ALA A 274 -9.46 -22.78 46.50
CA ALA A 274 -8.40 -23.55 47.16
C ALA A 274 -8.58 -23.56 48.69
N GLU A 275 -8.95 -22.42 49.30
CA GLU A 275 -9.21 -22.33 50.75
C GLU A 275 -10.47 -23.13 51.14
N GLN A 276 -11.54 -23.05 50.35
CA GLN A 276 -12.76 -23.88 50.57
C GLN A 276 -12.44 -25.36 50.51
N LEU A 277 -11.63 -25.79 49.55
CA LEU A 277 -11.21 -27.18 49.40
C LEU A 277 -10.36 -27.64 50.61
N ARG A 278 -9.49 -26.76 51.12
CA ARG A 278 -8.66 -27.02 52.31
C ARG A 278 -9.52 -27.23 53.56
N GLN A 279 -10.52 -26.36 53.74
CA GLN A 279 -11.46 -26.44 54.86
C GLN A 279 -12.32 -27.72 54.79
N ALA A 280 -12.86 -28.05 53.60
CA ALA A 280 -13.63 -29.28 53.39
C ALA A 280 -12.80 -30.54 53.62
N LYS A 281 -11.53 -30.54 53.22
CA LYS A 281 -10.61 -31.65 53.46
C LYS A 281 -10.32 -31.84 54.96
N GLU A 282 -10.16 -30.76 55.74
CA GLU A 282 -9.94 -30.84 57.16
C GLU A 282 -11.20 -31.34 57.91
N GLN A 283 -12.40 -30.87 57.51
CA GLN A 283 -13.68 -31.38 58.03
C GLN A 283 -13.84 -32.88 57.77
N LEU A 284 -13.53 -33.31 56.53
CA LEU A 284 -13.59 -34.73 56.17
C LEU A 284 -12.62 -35.57 56.98
N ARG A 285 -11.44 -35.06 57.33
CA ARG A 285 -10.45 -35.74 58.19
C ARG A 285 -10.94 -35.89 59.57
N GLN A 286 -11.55 -34.82 60.15
CA GLN A 286 -12.13 -34.89 61.53
C GLN A 286 -13.30 -35.86 61.58
N LEU A 287 -14.19 -35.87 60.59
CA LEU A 287 -15.31 -36.81 60.57
C LEU A 287 -14.84 -38.26 60.41
N ASN A 288 -13.85 -38.53 59.61
CA ASN A 288 -13.24 -39.86 59.49
C ASN A 288 -12.63 -40.36 60.80
N GLU A 289 -12.00 -39.46 61.55
CA GLU A 289 -11.43 -39.83 62.87
C GLU A 289 -12.54 -40.18 63.90
N GLN A 290 -13.64 -39.36 63.91
CA GLN A 290 -14.84 -39.64 64.72
C GLN A 290 -15.46 -40.99 64.37
N LEU A 291 -15.64 -41.28 63.08
CA LEU A 291 -16.17 -42.59 62.67
C LEU A 291 -15.27 -43.75 63.04
N ARG A 292 -13.98 -43.61 63.01
CA ARG A 292 -13.03 -44.67 63.48
C ARG A 292 -13.20 -44.95 64.94
N VAL A 293 -13.35 -43.91 65.75
CA VAL A 293 -13.60 -44.09 67.21
C VAL A 293 -14.94 -44.79 67.49
N GLU A 294 -16.02 -44.37 66.75
CA GLU A 294 -17.32 -44.99 66.92
C GLU A 294 -17.33 -46.46 66.45
N ILE A 295 -16.68 -46.79 65.35
CA ILE A 295 -16.54 -48.19 64.89
C ILE A 295 -15.79 -49.01 65.93
N ALA A 296 -14.71 -48.48 66.48
CA ALA A 296 -13.98 -49.21 67.53
C ALA A 296 -14.80 -49.47 68.80
N GLN A 297 -15.62 -48.49 69.25
CA GLN A 297 -16.56 -48.64 70.33
C GLN A 297 -17.64 -49.68 70.03
N ARG A 298 -18.26 -49.65 68.86
CA ARG A 298 -19.24 -50.70 68.46
C ARG A 298 -18.62 -52.09 68.45
N GLN A 299 -17.47 -52.25 67.88
CA GLN A 299 -16.76 -53.55 67.88
C GLN A 299 -16.43 -54.05 69.26
N ARG A 300 -16.14 -53.17 70.23
CA ARG A 300 -15.92 -53.56 71.62
C ARG A 300 -17.19 -54.00 72.29
N LEU A 301 -18.28 -53.25 72.13
CA LEU A 301 -19.63 -53.63 72.62
C LEU A 301 -20.12 -54.97 72.05
N GLU A 302 -19.95 -55.16 70.72
CA GLU A 302 -20.27 -56.44 70.07
C GLU A 302 -19.48 -57.63 70.66
N ARG A 303 -18.20 -57.45 71.00
CA ARG A 303 -17.40 -58.50 71.66
C ARG A 303 -17.88 -58.78 73.05
N GLU A 304 -18.16 -57.77 73.88
CA GLU A 304 -18.68 -57.90 75.22
C GLU A 304 -20.05 -58.60 75.23
N LEU A 305 -20.96 -58.27 74.26
CA LEU A 305 -22.24 -58.91 74.12
C LEU A 305 -22.13 -60.38 73.70
N ARG A 306 -21.15 -60.68 72.83
CA ARG A 306 -20.90 -62.07 72.39
C ARG A 306 -20.36 -62.92 73.49
N LEU A 307 -19.46 -62.43 74.35
CA LEU A 307 -18.96 -63.12 75.53
C LEU A 307 -20.04 -63.32 76.55
N ALA A 308 -20.95 -62.36 76.79
CA ALA A 308 -22.05 -62.53 77.76
C ALA A 308 -23.12 -63.55 77.26
N LEU A 309 -23.27 -63.76 75.93
CA LEU A 309 -24.15 -64.80 75.38
C LEU A 309 -23.54 -66.23 75.35
N GLU A 310 -22.22 -66.34 75.54
CA GLU A 310 -21.52 -67.62 75.61
C GLU A 310 -21.38 -68.10 77.04
N GLU A 311 -21.70 -67.28 78.07
CA GLU A 311 -21.71 -67.60 79.48
C GLU A 311 -23.11 -68.02 80.05
N GLU A 312 -24.21 -67.89 79.26
CA GLU A 312 -25.52 -68.43 79.53
C GLU A 312 -25.69 -69.82 78.85
#